data_d2c2156f5339948d562975cf593dce53
#
_entry.id   d2c2156f5339948d562975cf593dce53
#
_cell.length_a   1.000
_cell.length_b   1.000
_cell.length_c   1.000
_cell.angle_alpha   90.00
_cell.angle_beta   90.00
_cell.angle_gamma   90.00
#
_symmetry.space_group_name_H-M   'P 1'
#
loop_
_entity.id
_entity.type
_entity.pdbx_description
1 polymer ?
#
loop_
_entity_poly.entity_id
_entity_poly.type
_entity_poly.pdbx_seq_one_letter_code
_entity_poly.pdbx_strand_id
1 'polypeptide(L)'
;MKNDPFKEYIKQSEPSKRDKGYAWHTAIGLQAVDGLKPSKYLIETAVKNIEGEITIEEAHQLLNSYYEENPENNENDRTEEADKVSLRIAGILSEKAFSFSISEYLGIHKKLFTGIYTHAGKIRDYNITKREWVLDGATVLYGSAAELKETLEYDLSEEKKFNYRNLSMEEVIHHLAFFVSRLWQIHVFGEGNTRTTAVFFVKYLKTLGFDVTNDIFAEHAWYFRNALVRANYNDLINDIYETTEYLELFLRNLLLNEKNELHNRAMHISGTFNKYAKPDIDKTKPDIESKLPYNISNKTKKHIMDMFCKFDRKVIFGRSLVEETVGLKSSAASSLIKLMLNSEIIESVEGHGKGKYRFL
;
A
#
# COMPACT_ATOMS: atom_id res chain seq x y z
N MET A 1 -10.24 1.41 10.74
CA MET A 1 -11.55 1.28 10.07
C MET A 1 -12.60 0.91 11.12
N LYS A 2 -13.51 1.82 11.48
CA LYS A 2 -14.49 1.57 12.57
C LYS A 2 -15.67 0.66 12.19
N ASN A 3 -15.84 0.28 10.93
CA ASN A 3 -16.82 -0.71 10.50
C ASN A 3 -16.34 -1.27 9.15
N ASP A 4 -15.52 -2.31 9.20
CA ASP A 4 -15.21 -3.10 8.01
C ASP A 4 -16.36 -4.09 7.79
N PRO A 5 -17.17 -3.91 6.75
CA PRO A 5 -18.34 -4.76 6.50
C PRO A 5 -17.95 -6.21 6.19
N PHE A 6 -16.68 -6.46 5.83
CA PHE A 6 -16.22 -7.80 5.45
C PHE A 6 -15.85 -8.67 6.66
N LYS A 7 -15.56 -8.08 7.83
CA LYS A 7 -15.23 -8.86 9.05
C LYS A 7 -16.33 -9.83 9.46
N GLU A 8 -17.56 -9.48 9.22
CA GLU A 8 -18.70 -10.32 9.54
C GLU A 8 -18.80 -11.54 8.61
N TYR A 9 -18.53 -11.36 7.31
CA TYR A 9 -18.52 -12.45 6.32
C TYR A 9 -17.36 -13.41 6.53
N ILE A 10 -16.18 -12.90 6.89
CA ILE A 10 -15.00 -13.72 7.19
C ILE A 10 -15.26 -14.69 8.35
N LYS A 11 -16.12 -14.33 9.30
CA LYS A 11 -16.48 -15.17 10.45
C LYS A 11 -17.55 -16.21 10.17
N GLN A 12 -18.21 -16.15 9.01
CA GLN A 12 -19.29 -17.09 8.67
C GLN A 12 -18.76 -18.48 8.32
N SER A 13 -19.58 -19.49 8.62
CA SER A 13 -19.21 -20.90 8.45
C SER A 13 -19.28 -21.43 7.02
N GLU A 14 -19.83 -20.66 6.06
CA GLU A 14 -19.93 -21.09 4.66
C GLU A 14 -18.62 -20.81 3.91
N PRO A 15 -17.86 -21.83 3.47
CA PRO A 15 -16.54 -21.65 2.85
C PRO A 15 -16.54 -20.68 1.66
N SER A 16 -17.58 -20.71 0.81
CA SER A 16 -17.65 -19.85 -0.38
C SER A 16 -17.81 -18.36 -0.05
N LYS A 17 -18.62 -18.04 0.95
CA LYS A 17 -18.80 -16.64 1.39
C LYS A 17 -17.58 -16.12 2.12
N ARG A 18 -16.98 -16.98 2.95
CA ARG A 18 -15.73 -16.66 3.64
C ARG A 18 -14.60 -16.37 2.65
N ASP A 19 -14.41 -17.24 1.65
CA ASP A 19 -13.34 -17.06 0.66
C ASP A 19 -13.55 -15.79 -0.18
N LYS A 20 -14.79 -15.50 -0.57
CA LYS A 20 -15.15 -14.25 -1.24
C LYS A 20 -14.86 -13.03 -0.33
N GLY A 21 -15.24 -13.11 0.95
CA GLY A 21 -14.97 -12.06 1.92
C GLY A 21 -13.48 -11.73 2.02
N TYR A 22 -12.60 -12.74 2.10
CA TYR A 22 -11.14 -12.54 2.09
C TYR A 22 -10.64 -11.97 0.77
N ALA A 23 -11.12 -12.47 -0.36
CA ALA A 23 -10.71 -11.95 -1.67
C ALA A 23 -11.05 -10.46 -1.82
N TRP A 24 -12.26 -10.06 -1.44
CA TRP A 24 -12.67 -8.66 -1.46
C TRP A 24 -11.92 -7.80 -0.44
N HIS A 25 -11.73 -8.30 0.78
CA HIS A 25 -11.01 -7.59 1.83
C HIS A 25 -9.56 -7.30 1.40
N THR A 26 -8.86 -8.33 0.91
CA THR A 26 -7.50 -8.19 0.36
C THR A 26 -7.48 -7.22 -0.83
N ALA A 27 -8.44 -7.33 -1.76
CA ALA A 27 -8.51 -6.49 -2.95
C ALA A 27 -8.66 -5.00 -2.63
N ILE A 28 -9.52 -4.68 -1.68
CA ILE A 28 -9.76 -3.31 -1.20
C ILE A 28 -8.55 -2.78 -0.43
N GLY A 29 -7.99 -3.59 0.47
CA GLY A 29 -6.83 -3.19 1.26
C GLY A 29 -5.58 -2.93 0.42
N LEU A 30 -5.36 -3.69 -0.65
CA LEU A 30 -4.24 -3.50 -1.57
C LEU A 30 -4.25 -2.14 -2.29
N GLN A 31 -5.38 -1.42 -2.34
CA GLN A 31 -5.40 -0.07 -2.92
C GLN A 31 -4.59 0.93 -2.08
N ALA A 32 -4.44 0.65 -0.79
CA ALA A 32 -3.65 1.49 0.11
C ALA A 32 -2.15 1.57 -0.24
N VAL A 33 -1.59 0.62 -1.01
CA VAL A 33 -0.18 0.67 -1.46
C VAL A 33 0.12 1.89 -2.33
N ASP A 34 -0.89 2.38 -3.05
CA ASP A 34 -0.81 3.57 -3.90
C ASP A 34 -1.61 4.76 -3.31
N GLY A 35 -2.04 4.65 -2.04
CA GLY A 35 -2.79 5.68 -1.33
C GLY A 35 -4.23 5.85 -1.81
N LEU A 36 -4.77 4.87 -2.55
CA LEU A 36 -6.10 4.92 -3.13
C LEU A 36 -7.16 4.44 -2.13
N LYS A 37 -8.36 4.96 -2.28
CA LYS A 37 -9.53 4.58 -1.45
C LYS A 37 -10.69 4.18 -2.35
N PRO A 38 -11.21 2.96 -2.21
CA PRO A 38 -12.43 2.54 -2.90
C PRO A 38 -13.67 3.32 -2.46
N SER A 39 -14.64 3.43 -3.38
CA SER A 39 -15.90 4.11 -3.13
C SER A 39 -16.82 3.29 -2.22
N LYS A 40 -17.80 3.97 -1.65
CA LYS A 40 -18.90 3.31 -0.92
C LYS A 40 -19.72 2.40 -1.83
N TYR A 41 -19.93 2.80 -3.09
CA TYR A 41 -20.64 2.02 -4.09
C TYR A 41 -19.96 0.66 -4.36
N LEU A 42 -18.61 0.64 -4.48
CA LEU A 42 -17.88 -0.62 -4.61
C LEU A 42 -18.10 -1.51 -3.38
N ILE A 43 -18.05 -0.96 -2.18
CA ILE A 43 -18.22 -1.73 -0.94
C ILE A 43 -19.61 -2.38 -0.90
N GLU A 44 -20.66 -1.64 -1.26
CA GLU A 44 -22.03 -2.15 -1.35
C GLU A 44 -22.15 -3.24 -2.44
N THR A 45 -21.50 -3.06 -3.58
CA THR A 45 -21.47 -4.04 -4.67
C THR A 45 -20.72 -5.31 -4.25
N ALA A 46 -19.61 -5.17 -3.53
CA ALA A 46 -18.85 -6.30 -2.98
C ALA A 46 -19.70 -7.14 -2.01
N VAL A 47 -20.47 -6.49 -1.13
CA VAL A 47 -21.39 -7.18 -0.22
C VAL A 47 -22.41 -8.02 -0.99
N LYS A 48 -23.05 -7.47 -2.03
CA LYS A 48 -23.99 -8.20 -2.87
C LYS A 48 -23.36 -9.43 -3.54
N ASN A 49 -22.10 -9.29 -4.01
CA ASN A 49 -21.37 -10.41 -4.60
C ASN A 49 -21.02 -11.49 -3.56
N ILE A 50 -20.63 -11.11 -2.34
CA ILE A 50 -20.34 -12.04 -1.24
C ILE A 50 -21.60 -12.81 -0.84
N GLU A 51 -22.74 -12.12 -0.74
CA GLU A 51 -24.04 -12.73 -0.43
C GLU A 51 -24.56 -13.65 -1.56
N GLY A 52 -24.00 -13.55 -2.76
CA GLY A 52 -24.40 -14.31 -3.91
C GLY A 52 -25.64 -13.73 -4.63
N GLU A 53 -25.99 -12.49 -4.34
CA GLU A 53 -27.06 -11.76 -5.02
C GLU A 53 -26.68 -11.42 -6.46
N ILE A 54 -25.39 -11.18 -6.69
CA ILE A 54 -24.81 -10.90 -8.01
C ILE A 54 -23.54 -11.70 -8.23
N THR A 55 -23.23 -12.03 -9.49
CA THR A 55 -21.95 -12.60 -9.92
C THR A 55 -20.86 -11.53 -9.99
N ILE A 56 -19.60 -11.96 -10.16
CA ILE A 56 -18.48 -11.02 -10.36
C ILE A 56 -18.63 -10.27 -11.69
N GLU A 57 -19.19 -10.90 -12.70
CA GLU A 57 -19.47 -10.32 -14.02
C GLU A 57 -20.55 -9.24 -13.94
N GLU A 58 -21.63 -9.50 -13.19
CA GLU A 58 -22.67 -8.51 -12.93
C GLU A 58 -22.14 -7.32 -12.11
N ALA A 59 -21.25 -7.58 -11.14
CA ALA A 59 -20.57 -6.53 -10.40
C ALA A 59 -19.70 -5.64 -11.33
N HIS A 60 -19.04 -6.23 -12.34
CA HIS A 60 -18.33 -5.48 -13.38
C HIS A 60 -19.25 -4.59 -14.20
N GLN A 61 -20.40 -5.10 -14.62
CA GLN A 61 -21.39 -4.34 -15.38
C GLN A 61 -21.95 -3.16 -14.56
N LEU A 62 -22.32 -3.42 -13.31
CA LEU A 62 -22.81 -2.39 -12.39
C LEU A 62 -21.80 -1.27 -12.16
N LEU A 63 -20.53 -1.63 -11.95
CA LEU A 63 -19.47 -0.64 -11.72
C LEU A 63 -19.18 0.19 -12.97
N ASN A 64 -19.16 -0.42 -14.16
CA ASN A 64 -18.99 0.31 -15.41
C ASN A 64 -20.14 1.28 -15.66
N SER A 65 -21.39 0.85 -15.51
CA SER A 65 -22.57 1.73 -15.65
C SER A 65 -22.54 2.88 -14.64
N TYR A 66 -22.12 2.61 -13.40
CA TYR A 66 -22.00 3.66 -12.37
C TYR A 66 -21.05 4.79 -12.80
N TYR A 67 -19.87 4.46 -13.34
CA TYR A 67 -18.89 5.46 -13.78
C TYR A 67 -19.26 6.10 -15.13
N GLU A 68 -19.98 5.41 -16.01
CA GLU A 68 -20.54 6.00 -17.23
C GLU A 68 -21.62 7.05 -16.94
N GLU A 69 -22.44 6.81 -15.91
CA GLU A 69 -23.52 7.72 -15.49
C GLU A 69 -22.99 8.88 -14.61
N ASN A 70 -21.83 8.73 -13.97
CA ASN A 70 -21.26 9.72 -13.05
C ASN A 70 -19.82 10.13 -13.44
N PRO A 71 -19.59 10.73 -14.62
CA PRO A 71 -18.26 11.05 -15.11
C PRO A 71 -17.52 12.10 -14.27
N GLU A 72 -18.23 12.93 -13.50
CA GLU A 72 -17.64 13.97 -12.66
C GLU A 72 -16.86 13.42 -11.44
N ASN A 73 -17.11 12.17 -11.06
CA ASN A 73 -16.39 11.51 -9.98
C ASN A 73 -14.95 11.07 -10.35
N ASN A 74 -14.53 11.29 -11.61
CA ASN A 74 -13.30 10.72 -12.16
C ASN A 74 -12.08 11.63 -12.10
N GLU A 75 -12.20 12.94 -11.89
CA GLU A 75 -11.12 13.85 -12.24
C GLU A 75 -10.04 14.07 -11.14
N ASN A 76 -10.28 13.73 -9.88
CA ASN A 76 -9.35 14.20 -8.83
C ASN A 76 -8.80 13.19 -7.82
N ASP A 77 -9.34 11.98 -7.67
CA ASP A 77 -8.93 11.09 -6.57
C ASP A 77 -8.59 9.64 -6.94
N ARG A 78 -8.65 9.28 -8.23
CA ARG A 78 -8.39 7.93 -8.73
C ARG A 78 -9.32 6.86 -8.10
N THR A 79 -10.50 7.23 -7.63
CA THR A 79 -11.45 6.30 -6.99
C THR A 79 -11.95 5.25 -7.98
N GLU A 80 -12.20 5.64 -9.23
CA GLU A 80 -12.57 4.68 -10.30
C GLU A 80 -11.48 3.61 -10.50
N GLU A 81 -10.21 4.01 -10.48
CA GLU A 81 -9.11 3.06 -10.54
C GLU A 81 -9.15 2.11 -9.35
N ALA A 82 -9.29 2.64 -8.12
CA ALA A 82 -9.35 1.82 -6.93
C ALA A 82 -10.49 0.81 -6.99
N ASP A 83 -11.65 1.22 -7.46
CA ASP A 83 -12.84 0.38 -7.56
C ASP A 83 -12.68 -0.71 -8.61
N LYS A 84 -12.33 -0.34 -9.83
CA LYS A 84 -12.14 -1.29 -10.94
C LYS A 84 -11.04 -2.30 -10.65
N VAL A 85 -9.92 -1.85 -10.04
CA VAL A 85 -8.82 -2.74 -9.69
C VAL A 85 -9.19 -3.64 -8.52
N SER A 86 -9.90 -3.16 -7.51
CA SER A 86 -10.38 -4.01 -6.39
C SER A 86 -11.28 -5.13 -6.90
N LEU A 87 -12.25 -4.81 -7.73
CA LEU A 87 -13.15 -5.81 -8.31
C LEU A 87 -12.39 -6.88 -9.10
N ARG A 88 -11.40 -6.48 -9.90
CA ARG A 88 -10.57 -7.40 -10.70
C ARG A 88 -9.66 -8.25 -9.82
N ILE A 89 -9.07 -7.69 -8.76
CA ILE A 89 -8.29 -8.48 -7.78
C ILE A 89 -9.18 -9.51 -7.11
N ALA A 90 -10.37 -9.13 -6.64
CA ALA A 90 -11.30 -10.06 -6.00
C ALA A 90 -11.68 -11.22 -6.94
N GLY A 91 -11.92 -10.93 -8.23
CA GLY A 91 -12.14 -11.95 -9.26
C GLY A 91 -10.95 -12.90 -9.41
N ILE A 92 -9.73 -12.36 -9.60
CA ILE A 92 -8.51 -13.17 -9.77
C ILE A 92 -8.23 -14.03 -8.53
N LEU A 93 -8.38 -13.50 -7.33
CA LEU A 93 -8.14 -14.24 -6.08
C LEU A 93 -9.17 -15.34 -5.83
N SER A 94 -10.37 -15.21 -6.39
CA SER A 94 -11.45 -16.22 -6.35
C SER A 94 -11.26 -17.32 -7.39
N GLU A 95 -10.51 -17.08 -8.48
CA GLU A 95 -10.19 -18.10 -9.47
C GLU A 95 -9.23 -19.15 -8.89
N LYS A 96 -9.50 -20.46 -9.12
CA LYS A 96 -8.58 -21.53 -8.71
C LYS A 96 -7.37 -21.67 -9.63
N ALA A 97 -7.56 -21.39 -10.92
CA ALA A 97 -6.50 -21.50 -11.93
C ALA A 97 -5.36 -20.51 -11.64
N PHE A 98 -4.14 -21.01 -11.72
CA PHE A 98 -2.91 -20.22 -11.63
C PHE A 98 -1.76 -20.98 -12.31
N SER A 99 -0.94 -20.28 -13.04
CA SER A 99 0.30 -20.81 -13.62
C SER A 99 1.47 -19.97 -13.11
N PHE A 100 2.44 -20.61 -12.46
CA PHE A 100 3.66 -19.92 -12.06
C PHE A 100 4.54 -19.66 -13.30
N SER A 101 4.32 -18.54 -13.96
CA SER A 101 4.95 -18.18 -15.23
C SER A 101 4.96 -16.67 -15.46
N ILE A 102 5.86 -16.22 -16.34
CA ILE A 102 5.92 -14.83 -16.82
C ILE A 102 4.58 -14.42 -17.44
N SER A 103 4.02 -15.28 -18.28
CA SER A 103 2.75 -14.99 -18.94
C SER A 103 1.62 -14.72 -17.96
N GLU A 104 1.60 -15.44 -16.83
CA GLU A 104 0.64 -15.19 -15.74
C GLU A 104 0.92 -13.86 -15.04
N TYR A 105 2.18 -13.56 -14.72
CA TYR A 105 2.56 -12.30 -14.09
C TYR A 105 2.17 -11.08 -14.93
N LEU A 106 2.50 -11.10 -16.24
CA LEU A 106 2.08 -10.08 -17.18
C LEU A 106 0.55 -10.07 -17.42
N GLY A 107 -0.06 -11.25 -17.42
CA GLY A 107 -1.50 -11.44 -17.55
C GLY A 107 -2.29 -10.85 -16.39
N ILE A 108 -1.82 -11.03 -15.16
CA ILE A 108 -2.41 -10.40 -13.96
C ILE A 108 -2.36 -8.89 -14.11
N HIS A 109 -1.21 -8.30 -14.41
CA HIS A 109 -1.13 -6.85 -14.62
C HIS A 109 -2.08 -6.37 -15.72
N LYS A 110 -2.14 -7.11 -16.84
CA LYS A 110 -3.08 -6.78 -17.93
C LYS A 110 -4.53 -6.81 -17.45
N LYS A 111 -4.94 -7.89 -16.77
CA LYS A 111 -6.29 -8.02 -16.20
C LYS A 111 -6.62 -6.88 -15.23
N LEU A 112 -5.67 -6.52 -14.34
CA LEU A 112 -5.89 -5.47 -13.35
C LEU A 112 -6.09 -4.09 -13.96
N PHE A 113 -5.31 -3.74 -15.00
CA PHE A 113 -5.16 -2.36 -15.43
C PHE A 113 -5.65 -2.07 -16.85
N THR A 114 -6.25 -3.04 -17.57
CA THR A 114 -6.88 -2.77 -18.88
C THR A 114 -7.95 -1.68 -18.74
N GLY A 115 -7.86 -0.65 -19.62
CA GLY A 115 -8.75 0.50 -19.61
C GLY A 115 -8.44 1.55 -18.51
N ILE A 116 -7.39 1.30 -17.69
CA ILE A 116 -6.86 2.25 -16.71
C ILE A 116 -5.51 2.78 -17.20
N TYR A 117 -4.59 1.88 -17.54
CA TYR A 117 -3.30 2.24 -18.09
C TYR A 117 -3.15 1.79 -19.55
N THR A 118 -2.65 2.66 -20.40
CA THR A 118 -2.37 2.35 -21.83
C THR A 118 -1.30 1.26 -22.02
N HIS A 119 -0.47 1.07 -20.99
CA HIS A 119 0.61 0.08 -20.94
C HIS A 119 0.24 -1.20 -20.16
N ALA A 120 -1.04 -1.45 -19.89
CA ALA A 120 -1.48 -2.63 -19.13
C ALA A 120 -0.92 -3.93 -19.74
N GLY A 121 -0.19 -4.71 -18.92
CA GLY A 121 0.45 -5.97 -19.31
C GLY A 121 1.74 -5.82 -20.15
N LYS A 122 2.21 -4.61 -20.39
CA LYS A 122 3.44 -4.36 -21.17
C LYS A 122 4.62 -4.09 -20.25
N ILE A 123 5.75 -4.73 -20.54
CA ILE A 123 7.03 -4.42 -19.90
C ILE A 123 7.43 -3.00 -20.31
N ARG A 124 7.88 -2.18 -19.37
CA ARG A 124 8.37 -0.83 -19.64
C ARG A 124 9.68 -0.86 -20.44
N ASP A 125 9.89 0.15 -21.26
CA ASP A 125 11.08 0.34 -22.11
C ASP A 125 11.94 1.53 -21.66
N TYR A 126 11.70 2.06 -20.44
CA TYR A 126 12.42 3.18 -19.85
C TYR A 126 12.79 2.89 -18.39
N ASN A 127 13.90 3.50 -17.93
CA ASN A 127 14.30 3.43 -16.51
C ASN A 127 13.41 4.32 -15.65
N ILE A 128 13.19 3.88 -14.41
CA ILE A 128 12.33 4.59 -13.45
C ILE A 128 13.08 4.90 -12.16
N THR A 129 12.64 5.96 -11.51
CA THR A 129 13.08 6.37 -10.18
C THR A 129 11.85 6.81 -9.40
N LYS A 130 11.67 6.28 -8.19
CA LYS A 130 10.55 6.62 -7.30
C LYS A 130 11.09 7.08 -5.95
N ARG A 131 10.55 8.18 -5.44
CA ARG A 131 10.86 8.63 -4.09
C ARG A 131 10.07 7.80 -3.10
N GLU A 132 10.78 7.16 -2.17
CA GLU A 132 10.19 6.29 -1.17
C GLU A 132 10.18 6.98 0.20
N TRP A 133 9.01 7.01 0.84
CA TRP A 133 8.86 7.62 2.15
C TRP A 133 9.78 6.98 3.19
N VAL A 134 9.84 5.66 3.24
CA VAL A 134 10.65 4.89 4.21
C VAL A 134 12.16 5.13 4.04
N LEU A 135 12.58 5.67 2.89
CA LEU A 135 13.96 6.02 2.54
C LEU A 135 14.22 7.53 2.60
N ASP A 136 13.39 8.29 3.31
CA ASP A 136 13.49 9.75 3.40
C ASP A 136 13.57 10.45 2.01
N GLY A 137 12.84 9.88 1.05
CA GLY A 137 12.78 10.38 -0.33
C GLY A 137 13.86 9.84 -1.27
N ALA A 138 14.77 8.98 -0.79
CA ALA A 138 15.67 8.22 -1.65
C ALA A 138 14.91 7.15 -2.45
N THR A 139 15.57 6.49 -3.38
CA THR A 139 15.00 5.51 -4.31
C THR A 139 15.68 4.15 -4.19
N VAL A 140 14.93 3.09 -4.45
CA VAL A 140 15.49 1.77 -4.72
C VAL A 140 16.11 1.74 -6.12
N LEU A 141 17.16 0.97 -6.31
CA LEU A 141 17.69 0.66 -7.63
C LEU A 141 16.80 -0.40 -8.29
N TYR A 142 15.92 0.04 -9.18
CA TYR A 142 15.05 -0.84 -9.95
C TYR A 142 15.77 -1.47 -11.13
N GLY A 143 15.22 -2.56 -11.68
CA GLY A 143 15.77 -3.25 -12.85
C GLY A 143 15.97 -2.33 -14.04
N SER A 144 17.07 -2.53 -14.79
CA SER A 144 17.35 -1.83 -16.04
C SER A 144 16.31 -2.15 -17.11
N ALA A 145 15.77 -1.14 -17.80
CA ALA A 145 14.79 -1.35 -18.85
C ALA A 145 15.26 -2.31 -19.95
N ALA A 146 16.56 -2.34 -20.22
CA ALA A 146 17.17 -3.21 -21.23
C ALA A 146 17.16 -4.70 -20.84
N GLU A 147 17.03 -5.03 -19.55
CA GLU A 147 17.22 -6.39 -19.02
C GLU A 147 16.00 -6.93 -18.26
N LEU A 148 14.88 -6.19 -18.23
CA LEU A 148 13.72 -6.55 -17.40
C LEU A 148 13.13 -7.92 -17.71
N LYS A 149 13.06 -8.26 -19.00
CA LYS A 149 12.50 -9.53 -19.42
C LYS A 149 13.39 -10.69 -19.00
N GLU A 150 14.67 -10.59 -19.29
CA GLU A 150 15.68 -11.60 -18.98
C GLU A 150 15.80 -11.80 -17.45
N THR A 151 15.80 -10.70 -16.70
CA THR A 151 15.83 -10.75 -15.23
C THR A 151 14.58 -11.43 -14.67
N LEU A 152 13.40 -11.09 -15.19
CA LEU A 152 12.14 -11.71 -14.75
C LEU A 152 12.12 -13.21 -15.10
N GLU A 153 12.61 -13.59 -16.29
CA GLU A 153 12.74 -14.98 -16.73
C GLU A 153 13.68 -15.75 -15.80
N TYR A 154 14.81 -15.16 -15.47
CA TYR A 154 15.79 -15.75 -14.58
C TYR A 154 15.21 -15.98 -13.17
N ASP A 155 14.70 -14.95 -12.52
CA ASP A 155 14.20 -15.03 -11.14
C ASP A 155 13.03 -16.03 -11.00
N LEU A 156 12.08 -16.03 -11.94
CA LEU A 156 10.99 -17.01 -11.93
C LEU A 156 11.48 -18.43 -12.25
N SER A 157 12.52 -18.58 -13.08
CA SER A 157 13.12 -19.88 -13.37
C SER A 157 13.86 -20.46 -12.15
N GLU A 158 14.59 -19.63 -11.41
CA GLU A 158 15.30 -20.05 -10.20
C GLU A 158 14.32 -20.43 -9.10
N GLU A 159 13.27 -19.63 -8.89
CA GLU A 159 12.22 -19.96 -7.93
C GLU A 159 11.50 -21.27 -8.27
N LYS A 160 11.23 -21.53 -9.55
CA LYS A 160 10.61 -22.78 -10.01
C LYS A 160 11.45 -24.03 -9.72
N LYS A 161 12.78 -23.87 -9.68
CA LYS A 161 13.73 -24.95 -9.35
C LYS A 161 13.94 -25.11 -7.85
N PHE A 162 13.55 -24.11 -7.07
CA PHE A 162 13.78 -24.12 -5.64
C PHE A 162 13.04 -25.27 -4.95
N ASN A 163 13.71 -25.93 -4.04
CA ASN A 163 13.17 -27.10 -3.36
C ASN A 163 12.82 -26.80 -1.91
N TYR A 164 11.55 -26.67 -1.61
CA TYR A 164 11.01 -26.41 -0.28
C TYR A 164 11.01 -27.63 0.66
N ARG A 165 11.39 -28.84 0.18
CA ARG A 165 11.37 -30.05 1.00
C ARG A 165 12.42 -29.98 2.09
N ASN A 166 12.04 -30.41 3.30
CA ASN A 166 12.90 -30.49 4.49
C ASN A 166 13.40 -29.13 5.02
N LEU A 167 12.85 -28.02 4.55
CA LEU A 167 13.13 -26.70 5.13
C LEU A 167 12.22 -26.49 6.36
N SER A 168 12.76 -25.83 7.38
CA SER A 168 11.98 -25.26 8.47
C SER A 168 11.08 -24.12 7.95
N MET A 169 10.02 -23.82 8.67
CA MET A 169 9.17 -22.68 8.32
C MET A 169 9.93 -21.35 8.33
N GLU A 170 10.95 -21.22 9.16
CA GLU A 170 11.82 -20.04 9.18
C GLU A 170 12.60 -19.89 7.87
N GLU A 171 13.23 -20.98 7.41
CA GLU A 171 13.92 -20.98 6.12
C GLU A 171 12.98 -20.74 4.94
N VAL A 172 11.76 -21.31 4.98
CA VAL A 172 10.72 -21.04 3.97
C VAL A 172 10.32 -19.58 3.94
N ILE A 173 10.07 -18.98 5.10
CA ILE A 173 9.67 -17.55 5.21
C ILE A 173 10.81 -16.65 4.73
N HIS A 174 12.05 -16.93 5.13
CA HIS A 174 13.21 -16.18 4.68
C HIS A 174 13.35 -16.23 3.16
N HIS A 175 13.26 -17.42 2.56
CA HIS A 175 13.33 -17.59 1.11
C HIS A 175 12.19 -16.87 0.39
N LEU A 176 10.94 -17.01 0.86
CA LEU A 176 9.77 -16.34 0.28
C LEU A 176 9.89 -14.82 0.37
N ALA A 177 10.42 -14.29 1.48
CA ALA A 177 10.69 -12.86 1.63
C ALA A 177 11.73 -12.38 0.61
N PHE A 178 12.81 -13.13 0.45
CA PHE A 178 13.83 -12.85 -0.56
C PHE A 178 13.25 -12.89 -1.96
N PHE A 179 12.56 -13.97 -2.34
CA PHE A 179 11.95 -14.12 -3.66
C PHE A 179 11.00 -12.98 -4.01
N VAL A 180 10.02 -12.70 -3.14
CA VAL A 180 9.01 -11.66 -3.45
C VAL A 180 9.62 -10.26 -3.50
N SER A 181 10.66 -9.99 -2.69
CA SER A 181 11.36 -8.70 -2.72
C SER A 181 12.13 -8.51 -4.03
N ARG A 182 12.82 -9.54 -4.53
CA ARG A 182 13.54 -9.51 -5.80
C ARG A 182 12.58 -9.35 -6.97
N LEU A 183 11.51 -10.14 -7.01
CA LEU A 183 10.46 -10.03 -8.03
C LEU A 183 9.89 -8.59 -8.09
N TRP A 184 9.63 -7.98 -6.94
CA TRP A 184 9.15 -6.60 -6.87
C TRP A 184 10.20 -5.59 -7.34
N GLN A 185 11.49 -5.80 -7.01
CA GLN A 185 12.59 -4.90 -7.37
C GLN A 185 12.79 -4.78 -8.90
N ILE A 186 12.52 -5.83 -9.65
CA ILE A 186 12.59 -5.79 -11.12
C ILE A 186 11.70 -4.64 -11.63
N HIS A 187 10.54 -4.43 -11.01
CA HIS A 187 9.64 -3.31 -11.29
C HIS A 187 9.30 -3.21 -12.79
N VAL A 188 8.76 -4.31 -13.32
CA VAL A 188 8.62 -4.57 -14.77
C VAL A 188 7.71 -3.57 -15.46
N PHE A 189 6.74 -3.01 -14.73
CA PHE A 189 5.71 -2.12 -15.27
C PHE A 189 5.97 -0.66 -14.91
N GLY A 190 5.38 0.26 -15.66
CA GLY A 190 5.42 1.70 -15.34
C GLY A 190 4.72 2.03 -14.02
N GLU A 191 3.55 1.43 -13.80
CA GLU A 191 2.74 1.56 -12.58
C GLU A 191 2.10 0.22 -12.19
N GLY A 192 1.54 0.09 -10.97
CA GLY A 192 0.81 -1.09 -10.53
C GLY A 192 1.67 -2.29 -10.11
N ASN A 193 3.00 -2.15 -10.01
CA ASN A 193 3.91 -3.24 -9.68
C ASN A 193 3.58 -3.90 -8.35
N THR A 194 3.37 -3.13 -7.29
CA THR A 194 3.12 -3.69 -5.94
C THR A 194 1.82 -4.49 -5.89
N ARG A 195 0.73 -3.98 -6.49
CA ARG A 195 -0.55 -4.69 -6.54
C ARG A 195 -0.45 -5.99 -7.35
N THR A 196 0.24 -5.93 -8.51
CA THR A 196 0.47 -7.12 -9.34
C THR A 196 1.31 -8.17 -8.61
N THR A 197 2.42 -7.75 -7.99
CA THR A 197 3.30 -8.65 -7.23
C THR A 197 2.55 -9.30 -6.06
N ALA A 198 1.75 -8.51 -5.31
CA ALA A 198 0.96 -9.06 -4.20
C ALA A 198 -0.06 -10.09 -4.67
N VAL A 199 -0.82 -9.82 -5.74
CA VAL A 199 -1.81 -10.77 -6.30
C VAL A 199 -1.13 -12.04 -6.81
N PHE A 200 -0.05 -11.91 -7.57
CA PHE A 200 0.73 -13.05 -8.04
C PHE A 200 1.27 -13.88 -6.88
N PHE A 201 1.83 -13.22 -5.87
CA PHE A 201 2.40 -13.86 -4.69
C PHE A 201 1.35 -14.60 -3.84
N VAL A 202 0.19 -14.00 -3.60
CA VAL A 202 -0.94 -14.68 -2.93
C VAL A 202 -1.36 -15.94 -3.69
N LYS A 203 -1.47 -15.88 -5.01
CA LYS A 203 -1.78 -17.04 -5.84
C LYS A 203 -0.69 -18.10 -5.75
N TYR A 204 0.57 -17.69 -5.77
CA TYR A 204 1.71 -18.60 -5.64
C TYR A 204 1.73 -19.30 -4.28
N LEU A 205 1.57 -18.58 -3.18
CA LEU A 205 1.50 -19.14 -1.83
C LEU A 205 0.40 -20.20 -1.70
N LYS A 206 -0.76 -19.99 -2.33
CA LYS A 206 -1.83 -20.99 -2.37
C LYS A 206 -1.40 -22.28 -3.09
N THR A 207 -0.57 -22.21 -4.14
CA THR A 207 -0.03 -23.42 -4.82
C THR A 207 0.98 -24.17 -3.98
N LEU A 208 1.65 -23.50 -3.05
CA LEU A 208 2.54 -24.12 -2.06
C LEU A 208 1.78 -24.74 -0.87
N GLY A 209 0.44 -24.61 -0.85
CA GLY A 209 -0.42 -25.17 0.18
C GLY A 209 -0.67 -24.25 1.39
N PHE A 210 -0.26 -23.00 1.33
CA PHE A 210 -0.53 -22.05 2.41
C PHE A 210 -1.96 -21.51 2.36
N ASP A 211 -2.56 -21.39 3.53
CA ASP A 211 -3.81 -20.67 3.71
C ASP A 211 -3.49 -19.18 3.92
N VAL A 212 -3.82 -18.35 2.93
CA VAL A 212 -3.60 -16.91 2.93
C VAL A 212 -4.94 -16.17 3.06
N THR A 213 -5.75 -16.62 3.99
CA THR A 213 -7.12 -16.13 4.24
C THR A 213 -7.22 -15.36 5.55
N ASN A 214 -6.21 -14.54 5.88
CA ASN A 214 -6.26 -13.61 7.00
C ASN A 214 -6.20 -12.15 6.53
N ASP A 215 -6.42 -11.20 7.45
CA ASP A 215 -6.57 -9.79 7.15
C ASP A 215 -5.25 -9.05 6.90
N ILE A 216 -4.11 -9.74 6.89
CA ILE A 216 -2.77 -9.11 6.89
C ILE A 216 -2.55 -8.21 5.67
N PHE A 217 -2.88 -8.66 4.46
CA PHE A 217 -2.77 -7.80 3.27
C PHE A 217 -3.75 -6.62 3.31
N ALA A 218 -4.94 -6.84 3.83
CA ALA A 218 -5.96 -5.81 3.92
C ALA A 218 -5.59 -4.72 4.93
N GLU A 219 -5.07 -5.11 6.08
CA GLU A 219 -4.76 -4.18 7.17
C GLU A 219 -3.36 -3.55 7.04
N HIS A 220 -2.42 -4.24 6.37
CA HIS A 220 -0.99 -3.90 6.35
C HIS A 220 -0.39 -3.82 4.94
N ALA A 221 -1.19 -3.51 3.90
CA ALA A 221 -0.70 -3.38 2.53
C ALA A 221 0.40 -2.31 2.38
N TRP A 222 0.27 -1.18 3.08
CA TRP A 222 1.30 -0.14 3.10
C TRP A 222 2.59 -0.61 3.80
N TYR A 223 2.47 -1.43 4.86
CA TYR A 223 3.61 -2.07 5.51
C TYR A 223 4.32 -3.02 4.55
N PHE A 224 3.58 -3.89 3.87
CA PHE A 224 4.13 -4.80 2.86
C PHE A 224 4.93 -4.06 1.80
N ARG A 225 4.38 -2.96 1.24
CA ARG A 225 5.10 -2.14 0.28
C ARG A 225 6.40 -1.56 0.84
N ASN A 226 6.38 -0.99 2.04
CA ASN A 226 7.56 -0.43 2.67
C ASN A 226 8.61 -1.49 3.03
N ALA A 227 8.17 -2.69 3.42
CA ALA A 227 9.06 -3.83 3.67
C ALA A 227 9.77 -4.29 2.38
N LEU A 228 9.07 -4.31 1.23
CA LEU A 228 9.69 -4.55 -0.08
C LEU A 228 10.75 -3.49 -0.43
N VAL A 229 10.49 -2.23 -0.13
CA VAL A 229 11.46 -1.14 -0.31
C VAL A 229 12.71 -1.37 0.55
N ARG A 230 12.53 -1.67 1.85
CA ARG A 230 13.64 -1.91 2.79
C ARG A 230 14.47 -3.14 2.45
N ALA A 231 13.84 -4.17 1.88
CA ALA A 231 14.53 -5.38 1.43
C ALA A 231 15.43 -5.16 0.20
N ASN A 232 15.39 -3.98 -0.43
CA ASN A 232 16.10 -3.69 -1.68
C ASN A 232 16.87 -2.35 -1.63
N TYR A 233 17.19 -1.84 -0.45
CA TYR A 233 17.89 -0.56 -0.33
C TYR A 233 19.16 -0.67 0.50
N ASN A 234 20.27 -0.25 -0.12
CA ASN A 234 21.57 -0.10 0.52
C ASN A 234 22.07 1.35 0.42
N ASP A 235 22.57 1.89 1.53
CA ASP A 235 23.36 3.13 1.59
C ASP A 235 24.55 2.91 2.51
N LEU A 236 25.65 2.41 1.91
CA LEU A 236 26.85 2.03 2.64
C LEU A 236 27.57 3.21 3.29
N ILE A 237 27.30 4.43 2.81
CA ILE A 237 27.91 5.65 3.38
C ILE A 237 27.28 5.95 4.75
N ASN A 238 25.99 5.65 4.90
CA ASN A 238 25.23 5.89 6.11
C ASN A 238 24.98 4.60 6.93
N ASP A 239 25.73 3.51 6.66
CA ASP A 239 25.59 2.20 7.32
C ASP A 239 24.16 1.63 7.27
N ILE A 240 23.45 1.87 6.15
CA ILE A 240 22.12 1.35 5.91
C ILE A 240 22.21 0.17 4.95
N TYR A 241 21.73 -0.99 5.39
CA TYR A 241 21.78 -2.23 4.64
C TYR A 241 20.36 -2.70 4.29
N GLU A 242 20.22 -3.40 3.16
CA GLU A 242 18.99 -4.11 2.82
C GLU A 242 18.68 -5.15 3.91
N THR A 243 17.38 -5.33 4.20
CA THR A 243 16.95 -6.32 5.19
C THR A 243 15.57 -6.86 4.84
N THR A 244 15.42 -8.18 4.91
CA THR A 244 14.15 -8.89 4.75
C THR A 244 13.36 -9.02 6.05
N GLU A 245 13.92 -8.65 7.21
CA GLU A 245 13.31 -8.85 8.53
C GLU A 245 11.87 -8.33 8.62
N TYR A 246 11.59 -7.15 8.09
CA TYR A 246 10.23 -6.59 8.10
C TYR A 246 9.27 -7.39 7.23
N LEU A 247 9.76 -7.88 6.10
CA LEU A 247 8.96 -8.70 5.21
C LEU A 247 8.72 -10.09 5.81
N GLU A 248 9.71 -10.64 6.53
CA GLU A 248 9.58 -11.89 7.28
C GLU A 248 8.55 -11.77 8.42
N LEU A 249 8.53 -10.66 9.17
CA LEU A 249 7.50 -10.41 10.17
C LEU A 249 6.10 -10.39 9.55
N PHE A 250 5.95 -9.74 8.39
CA PHE A 250 4.70 -9.75 7.63
C PHE A 250 4.29 -11.16 7.22
N LEU A 251 5.24 -11.95 6.70
CA LEU A 251 4.99 -13.33 6.27
C LEU A 251 4.71 -14.27 7.44
N ARG A 252 5.33 -14.09 8.59
CA ARG A 252 5.01 -14.83 9.81
C ARG A 252 3.56 -14.61 10.24
N ASN A 253 3.10 -13.36 10.22
CA ASN A 253 1.71 -13.06 10.51
C ASN A 253 0.78 -13.66 9.44
N LEU A 254 1.16 -13.60 8.16
CA LEU A 254 0.36 -14.12 7.06
C LEU A 254 0.26 -15.66 7.07
N LEU A 255 1.39 -16.37 7.24
CA LEU A 255 1.48 -17.80 7.03
C LEU A 255 1.33 -18.62 8.32
N LEU A 256 1.75 -18.06 9.46
CA LEU A 256 1.73 -18.72 10.76
C LEU A 256 0.66 -18.17 11.71
N ASN A 257 -0.09 -17.14 11.28
CA ASN A 257 -1.05 -16.43 12.13
C ASN A 257 -0.40 -15.85 13.43
N GLU A 258 0.89 -15.53 13.38
CA GLU A 258 1.54 -14.81 14.45
C GLU A 258 0.97 -13.38 14.55
N LYS A 259 1.21 -12.72 15.68
CA LYS A 259 0.71 -11.37 15.97
C LYS A 259 1.88 -10.40 16.18
N ASN A 260 2.86 -10.45 15.28
CA ASN A 260 3.94 -9.49 15.30
C ASN A 260 3.40 -8.08 15.00
N GLU A 261 3.88 -7.10 15.74
CA GLU A 261 3.52 -5.70 15.50
C GLU A 261 4.19 -5.20 14.21
N LEU A 262 3.39 -4.68 13.29
CA LEU A 262 3.83 -4.22 11.96
C LEU A 262 3.81 -2.69 11.92
N HIS A 263 4.95 -2.06 12.26
CA HIS A 263 5.08 -0.60 12.33
C HIS A 263 5.87 -0.05 11.16
N ASN A 264 5.23 0.76 10.30
CA ASN A 264 5.88 1.42 9.16
C ASN A 264 7.07 2.31 9.61
N ARG A 265 6.96 2.97 10.74
CA ARG A 265 8.00 3.85 11.29
C ARG A 265 9.29 3.09 11.63
N ALA A 266 9.20 1.84 12.03
CA ALA A 266 10.37 1.03 12.35
C ALA A 266 11.28 0.79 11.14
N MET A 267 10.74 0.88 9.94
CA MET A 267 11.45 0.72 8.68
C MET A 267 12.14 1.98 8.18
N HIS A 268 11.78 3.15 8.73
CA HIS A 268 12.28 4.44 8.22
C HIS A 268 13.77 4.62 8.52
N ILE A 269 14.55 4.98 7.50
CA ILE A 269 16.03 5.03 7.60
C ILE A 269 16.57 6.20 8.43
N SER A 270 15.82 7.27 8.65
CA SER A 270 16.31 8.46 9.37
C SER A 270 16.63 8.23 10.84
N GLY A 271 16.32 7.06 11.40
CA GLY A 271 16.64 6.68 12.79
C GLY A 271 15.98 7.55 13.87
N THR A 272 15.24 8.59 13.50
CA THR A 272 14.55 9.49 14.43
C THR A 272 13.39 8.84 15.19
N PHE A 273 13.04 7.63 14.81
CA PHE A 273 11.99 6.83 15.45
C PHE A 273 12.63 5.87 16.45
N ASN A 274 12.83 6.37 17.67
CA ASN A 274 13.50 5.70 18.79
C ASN A 274 12.88 4.30 19.04
N LYS A 275 13.71 3.25 19.13
CA LYS A 275 13.35 1.85 19.45
C LYS A 275 12.55 1.69 20.78
N TYR A 276 12.35 2.77 21.52
CA TYR A 276 11.66 2.80 22.82
C TYR A 276 10.34 3.59 22.83
N ALA A 277 9.85 4.04 21.70
CA ALA A 277 8.49 4.58 21.64
C ALA A 277 7.50 3.42 21.79
N LYS A 278 6.67 3.46 22.82
CA LYS A 278 5.54 2.53 23.02
C LYS A 278 4.73 2.40 21.73
N PRO A 279 4.17 1.21 21.44
CA PRO A 279 3.42 0.97 20.21
C PRO A 279 2.30 1.99 20.09
N ASP A 280 2.48 2.97 19.21
CA ASP A 280 1.37 3.76 18.74
C ASP A 280 0.60 2.84 17.79
N ILE A 281 -0.55 2.40 18.25
CA ILE A 281 -1.59 1.84 17.42
C ILE A 281 -1.71 2.77 16.22
N ASP A 282 -1.53 2.24 15.00
CA ASP A 282 -1.67 2.98 13.74
C ASP A 282 -3.14 3.43 13.56
N LYS A 283 -3.53 4.35 14.40
CA LYS A 283 -4.76 5.12 14.36
C LYS A 283 -4.43 6.48 13.81
N THR A 284 -3.78 6.56 12.64
CA THR A 284 -3.71 7.91 12.12
C THR A 284 -2.55 8.07 11.12
N LYS A 285 -2.86 7.87 9.87
CA LYS A 285 -2.89 9.13 9.09
C LYS A 285 -3.92 9.97 9.82
N PRO A 286 -3.55 11.11 10.42
CA PRO A 286 -4.59 12.01 10.87
C PRO A 286 -5.41 12.25 9.63
N ASP A 287 -6.71 12.29 9.77
CA ASP A 287 -7.64 12.62 8.72
C ASP A 287 -7.51 14.14 8.38
N ILE A 288 -6.24 14.53 8.16
CA ILE A 288 -5.84 15.90 7.82
C ILE A 288 -6.52 16.28 6.51
N GLU A 289 -6.59 15.33 5.57
CA GLU A 289 -7.22 15.60 4.28
C GLU A 289 -8.72 15.80 4.39
N SER A 290 -9.41 15.06 5.25
CA SER A 290 -10.85 15.26 5.47
C SER A 290 -11.18 16.53 6.25
N LYS A 291 -10.24 17.04 7.04
CA LYS A 291 -10.37 18.30 7.79
C LYS A 291 -10.04 19.54 6.94
N LEU A 292 -9.37 19.36 5.81
CA LEU A 292 -8.98 20.48 4.95
C LEU A 292 -10.13 20.91 4.04
N PRO A 293 -10.33 22.22 3.80
CA PRO A 293 -11.29 22.71 2.83
C PRO A 293 -11.03 22.15 1.42
N TYR A 294 -12.09 21.82 0.69
CA TYR A 294 -12.06 21.15 -0.61
C TYR A 294 -11.20 21.85 -1.69
N ASN A 295 -11.06 23.17 -1.62
CA ASN A 295 -10.39 24.00 -2.63
C ASN A 295 -8.92 24.33 -2.32
N ILE A 296 -8.25 23.56 -1.49
CA ILE A 296 -6.84 23.81 -1.13
C ILE A 296 -5.90 23.24 -2.19
N SER A 297 -4.88 24.04 -2.56
CA SER A 297 -3.86 23.63 -3.54
C SER A 297 -3.06 22.41 -3.05
N ASN A 298 -2.68 21.55 -3.99
CA ASN A 298 -1.83 20.37 -3.70
C ASN A 298 -0.50 20.76 -3.04
N LYS A 299 0.04 21.96 -3.37
CA LYS A 299 1.23 22.48 -2.72
C LYS A 299 1.01 22.76 -1.24
N THR A 300 -0.14 23.34 -0.88
CA THR A 300 -0.50 23.60 0.52
C THR A 300 -0.72 22.31 1.29
N LYS A 301 -1.40 21.31 0.69
CA LYS A 301 -1.56 19.97 1.28
C LYS A 301 -0.21 19.33 1.56
N LYS A 302 0.70 19.39 0.59
CA LYS A 302 2.06 18.87 0.73
C LYS A 302 2.80 19.53 1.89
N HIS A 303 2.77 20.87 2.01
CA HIS A 303 3.42 21.55 3.13
C HIS A 303 2.89 21.12 4.50
N ILE A 304 1.57 20.92 4.62
CA ILE A 304 0.96 20.43 5.87
C ILE A 304 1.42 19.00 6.19
N MET A 305 1.48 18.13 5.18
CA MET A 305 1.95 16.75 5.36
C MET A 305 3.44 16.70 5.70
N ASP A 306 4.28 17.50 5.03
CA ASP A 306 5.72 17.60 5.33
C ASP A 306 5.96 18.06 6.77
N MET A 307 5.17 19.05 7.24
CA MET A 307 5.21 19.49 8.64
C MET A 307 4.75 18.41 9.61
N PHE A 308 3.64 17.72 9.32
CA PHE A 308 3.15 16.64 10.16
C PHE A 308 4.16 15.49 10.27
N CYS A 309 4.77 15.09 9.15
CA CYS A 309 5.82 14.08 9.13
C CYS A 309 7.04 14.49 9.96
N LYS A 310 7.38 15.78 10.00
CA LYS A 310 8.56 16.28 10.71
C LYS A 310 8.30 16.58 12.20
N PHE A 311 7.11 17.05 12.56
CA PHE A 311 6.84 17.52 13.92
C PHE A 311 6.07 16.51 14.77
N ASP A 312 5.30 15.61 14.16
CA ASP A 312 4.41 14.72 14.89
C ASP A 312 3.53 15.48 15.92
N ARG A 313 2.73 14.78 16.70
CA ARG A 313 1.88 15.36 17.75
C ARG A 313 2.65 15.81 19.01
N LYS A 314 3.95 15.50 19.10
CA LYS A 314 4.78 15.76 20.28
C LYS A 314 5.58 17.05 20.20
N VAL A 315 5.83 17.55 19.01
CA VAL A 315 6.68 18.71 18.80
C VAL A 315 5.85 19.97 18.89
N ILE A 316 6.24 20.86 19.82
CA ILE A 316 5.70 22.20 19.91
C ILE A 316 6.48 23.10 18.95
N PHE A 317 5.81 23.66 17.97
CA PHE A 317 6.42 24.47 16.94
C PHE A 317 5.85 25.89 16.89
N GLY A 318 6.62 26.80 16.36
CA GLY A 318 6.21 28.17 16.08
C GLY A 318 6.42 28.52 14.62
N ARG A 319 6.05 29.75 14.23
CA ARG A 319 6.15 30.22 12.84
C ARG A 319 7.54 30.06 12.24
N SER A 320 8.61 30.39 12.98
CA SER A 320 9.99 30.29 12.47
C SER A 320 10.34 28.85 12.04
N LEU A 321 9.88 27.85 12.81
CA LEU A 321 10.13 26.43 12.49
C LEU A 321 9.31 25.99 11.26
N VAL A 322 8.12 26.58 11.07
CA VAL A 322 7.32 26.38 9.83
C VAL A 322 8.04 26.96 8.62
N GLU A 323 8.55 28.20 8.74
CA GLU A 323 9.32 28.88 7.68
C GLU A 323 10.52 28.03 7.24
N GLU A 324 11.28 27.51 8.20
CA GLU A 324 12.45 26.68 7.97
C GLU A 324 12.06 25.32 7.34
N THR A 325 11.00 24.68 7.83
CA THR A 325 10.63 23.33 7.41
C THR A 325 10.10 23.26 6.00
N VAL A 326 9.23 24.20 5.61
CA VAL A 326 8.55 24.18 4.31
C VAL A 326 9.00 25.27 3.35
N GLY A 327 10.02 26.03 3.73
CA GLY A 327 10.63 27.05 2.88
C GLY A 327 9.70 28.24 2.55
N LEU A 328 8.76 28.58 3.45
CA LEU A 328 7.79 29.66 3.25
C LEU A 328 8.28 30.98 3.84
N LYS A 329 7.90 32.10 3.20
CA LYS A 329 8.06 33.44 3.79
C LYS A 329 7.07 33.62 4.97
N SER A 330 7.40 34.53 5.88
CA SER A 330 6.68 34.78 7.15
C SER A 330 5.16 34.93 6.99
N SER A 331 4.71 35.68 5.99
CA SER A 331 3.27 35.86 5.71
C SER A 331 2.57 34.58 5.28
N ALA A 332 3.22 33.78 4.40
CA ALA A 332 2.70 32.51 3.93
C ALA A 332 2.69 31.45 5.05
N ALA A 333 3.72 31.41 5.89
CA ALA A 333 3.77 30.54 7.06
C ALA A 333 2.65 30.87 8.07
N SER A 334 2.40 32.16 8.31
CA SER A 334 1.30 32.61 9.17
C SER A 334 -0.07 32.23 8.59
N SER A 335 -0.25 32.35 7.28
CA SER A 335 -1.49 31.94 6.60
C SER A 335 -1.69 30.42 6.68
N LEU A 336 -0.62 29.62 6.53
CA LEU A 336 -0.66 28.18 6.67
C LEU A 336 -1.03 27.74 8.09
N ILE A 337 -0.44 28.35 9.12
CA ILE A 337 -0.78 28.11 10.52
C ILE A 337 -2.26 28.44 10.78
N LYS A 338 -2.74 29.59 10.30
CA LYS A 338 -4.16 29.98 10.45
C LYS A 338 -5.10 28.98 9.80
N LEU A 339 -4.75 28.48 8.61
CA LEU A 339 -5.50 27.45 7.92
C LEU A 339 -5.57 26.17 8.76
N MET A 340 -4.44 25.68 9.26
CA MET A 340 -4.38 24.45 10.08
C MET A 340 -5.15 24.59 11.40
N LEU A 341 -5.13 25.78 12.03
CA LEU A 341 -5.95 26.09 13.22
C LEU A 341 -7.44 26.03 12.90
N ASN A 342 -7.86 26.69 11.82
CA ASN A 342 -9.27 26.75 11.41
C ASN A 342 -9.80 25.36 10.96
N SER A 343 -8.91 24.49 10.52
CA SER A 343 -9.23 23.12 10.12
C SER A 343 -9.07 22.09 11.26
N GLU A 344 -8.85 22.56 12.48
CA GLU A 344 -8.65 21.69 13.68
C GLU A 344 -7.58 20.60 13.46
N ILE A 345 -6.52 20.95 12.74
CA ILE A 345 -5.37 20.07 12.48
C ILE A 345 -4.31 20.28 13.57
N ILE A 346 -4.20 21.54 14.07
CA ILE A 346 -3.28 21.94 15.13
C ILE A 346 -4.04 22.71 16.21
N GLU A 347 -3.47 22.73 17.42
CA GLU A 347 -3.97 23.52 18.53
C GLU A 347 -2.88 24.47 19.08
N SER A 348 -3.29 25.54 19.76
CA SER A 348 -2.39 26.41 20.49
C SER A 348 -1.98 25.76 21.82
N VAL A 349 -0.69 25.83 22.15
CA VAL A 349 -0.16 25.24 23.39
C VAL A 349 0.04 26.34 24.43
N GLU A 350 -0.63 26.20 25.58
CA GLU A 350 -0.46 27.12 26.72
C GLU A 350 0.86 26.85 27.46
N GLY A 351 1.41 27.86 28.13
CA GLY A 351 2.64 27.72 28.91
C GLY A 351 3.96 27.87 28.14
N HIS A 352 3.93 27.93 26.82
CA HIS A 352 5.11 28.01 25.95
C HIS A 352 5.27 29.37 25.22
N GLY A 353 4.52 30.40 25.63
CA GLY A 353 4.49 31.70 24.98
C GLY A 353 3.51 31.79 23.83
N LYS A 354 3.22 33.01 23.34
CA LYS A 354 2.28 33.22 22.22
C LYS A 354 2.83 32.65 20.90
N GLY A 355 1.97 32.02 20.11
CA GLY A 355 2.32 31.52 18.77
C GLY A 355 3.05 30.18 18.79
N LYS A 356 2.74 29.34 19.73
CA LYS A 356 3.20 27.94 19.81
C LYS A 356 2.05 26.98 19.58
N TYR A 357 2.29 25.98 18.77
CA TYR A 357 1.28 25.05 18.27
C TYR A 357 1.79 23.62 18.31
N ARG A 358 0.87 22.64 18.33
CA ARG A 358 1.14 21.23 18.09
C ARG A 358 0.04 20.60 17.24
N PHE A 359 0.33 19.50 16.59
CA PHE A 359 -0.67 18.71 15.87
C PHE A 359 -1.59 17.96 16.84
N LEU A 360 -2.89 17.87 16.46
CA LEU A 360 -3.94 17.17 17.20
C LEU A 360 -3.96 15.65 16.94
#